data_7ecb1635aa38d1068e1aa78acc99d31e
#
_entry.id   7ecb1635aa38d1068e1aa78acc99d31e
#
_cell.length_a   1.000
_cell.length_b   1.000
_cell.length_c   1.000
_cell.angle_alpha   90.00
_cell.angle_beta   90.00
_cell.angle_gamma   90.00
#
_symmetry.space_group_name_H-M   'P 1'
#
loop_
_entity.id
_entity.type
_entity.pdbx_description
1 polymer ?
#
loop_
_entity_poly.entity_id
_entity_poly.type
_entity_poly.pdbx_seq_one_letter_code
_entity_poly.pdbx_strand_id
1 'polypeptide(L)'
;TKTSQGDATLAGAVYGIYNNGKLVDKYTTDKNGSFTTSYYVCGDKWTLKEIEPSEGYLLDETEYHIGVEAKKYTLENNSVSIGVTEDILKGKIAIIKHTDDGSTKIETPEKCAEFQVYLKSSGSYAKATESERDTLVCDEYGFAETKELPYGTYTVHQTKGWNGTEFIADFDVFVNENGKTYKYLINNSSLESYVKIVKVDSETGKQIPYAGAGFQIYDPNDKLVTMTYTYPEV
;
A
#
# COMPACT_ATOMS: atom_id res chain seq x y z
N THR A 1 -8.60 0.04 -21.90
CA THR A 1 -7.20 0.15 -21.49
C THR A 1 -7.15 1.10 -20.32
N LYS A 2 -6.56 0.74 -19.19
CA LYS A 2 -6.39 1.63 -18.04
C LYS A 2 -5.39 2.71 -18.45
N THR A 3 -5.84 3.96 -18.50
CA THR A 3 -5.03 5.10 -18.92
C THR A 3 -4.34 5.80 -17.74
N SER A 4 -4.79 5.54 -16.51
CA SER A 4 -4.17 5.98 -15.26
C SER A 4 -3.52 4.80 -14.51
N GLN A 5 -2.54 5.07 -13.66
CA GLN A 5 -1.95 4.11 -12.74
C GLN A 5 -2.52 4.31 -11.33
N GLY A 6 -2.47 3.26 -10.51
CA GLY A 6 -3.01 3.33 -9.16
C GLY A 6 -4.50 3.64 -9.16
N ASP A 7 -4.91 4.46 -8.21
CA ASP A 7 -6.28 4.98 -8.08
C ASP A 7 -6.42 6.41 -8.62
N ALA A 8 -5.42 6.92 -9.35
CA ALA A 8 -5.45 8.25 -9.95
C ALA A 8 -6.58 8.36 -11.00
N THR A 9 -7.16 9.55 -11.12
CA THR A 9 -8.26 9.82 -12.03
C THR A 9 -7.86 10.84 -13.10
N LEU A 10 -8.43 10.74 -14.30
CA LEU A 10 -8.21 11.69 -15.37
C LEU A 10 -9.18 12.89 -15.31
N ALA A 11 -10.29 12.72 -14.60
CA ALA A 11 -11.28 13.77 -14.41
C ALA A 11 -10.83 14.77 -13.35
N GLY A 12 -11.18 16.03 -13.54
CA GLY A 12 -11.03 17.05 -12.51
C GLY A 12 -9.79 17.93 -12.62
N ALA A 13 -8.89 17.69 -13.57
CA ALA A 13 -7.82 18.64 -13.85
C ALA A 13 -8.39 19.94 -14.40
N VAL A 14 -7.95 21.08 -13.86
CA VAL A 14 -8.41 22.40 -14.26
C VAL A 14 -7.35 23.10 -15.07
N TYR A 15 -7.71 23.46 -16.29
CA TYR A 15 -6.84 24.20 -17.23
C TYR A 15 -7.35 25.62 -17.43
N GLY A 16 -6.41 26.56 -17.47
CA GLY A 16 -6.67 27.95 -17.85
C GLY A 16 -6.34 28.21 -19.31
N ILE A 17 -7.22 28.94 -19.97
CA ILE A 17 -6.96 29.53 -21.29
C ILE A 17 -6.56 30.98 -21.08
N TYR A 18 -5.40 31.33 -21.62
CA TYR A 18 -4.82 32.66 -21.45
C TYR A 18 -4.66 33.36 -22.82
N ASN A 19 -4.87 34.65 -22.83
CA ASN A 19 -4.53 35.50 -23.97
C ASN A 19 -3.62 36.64 -23.53
N ASN A 20 -2.44 36.71 -24.12
CA ASN A 20 -1.40 37.66 -23.73
C ASN A 20 -1.13 37.66 -22.22
N GLY A 21 -1.04 36.46 -21.60
CA GLY A 21 -0.80 36.23 -20.18
C GLY A 21 -1.99 36.50 -19.26
N LYS A 22 -3.13 36.93 -19.79
CA LYS A 22 -4.35 37.15 -18.99
C LYS A 22 -5.29 35.96 -19.10
N LEU A 23 -5.72 35.41 -17.94
CA LEU A 23 -6.72 34.35 -17.87
C LEU A 23 -8.04 34.80 -18.49
N VAL A 24 -8.54 34.03 -19.42
CA VAL A 24 -9.81 34.28 -20.14
C VAL A 24 -10.87 33.31 -19.69
N ASP A 25 -10.57 32.01 -19.68
CA ASP A 25 -11.50 30.94 -19.31
C ASP A 25 -10.79 29.82 -18.53
N LYS A 26 -11.60 28.97 -17.86
CA LYS A 26 -11.18 27.73 -17.20
C LYS A 26 -12.02 26.58 -17.72
N TYR A 27 -11.37 25.43 -17.90
CA TYR A 27 -12.01 24.16 -18.27
C TYR A 27 -11.55 23.05 -17.35
N THR A 28 -12.46 22.12 -17.09
CA THR A 28 -12.17 20.94 -16.25
C THR A 28 -12.26 19.68 -17.12
N THR A 29 -11.29 18.79 -16.98
CA THR A 29 -11.27 17.52 -17.70
C THR A 29 -12.41 16.60 -17.26
N ASP A 30 -12.99 15.90 -18.23
CA ASP A 30 -14.00 14.86 -18.02
C ASP A 30 -13.37 13.52 -17.59
N LYS A 31 -14.18 12.47 -17.49
CA LYS A 31 -13.73 11.11 -17.15
C LYS A 31 -12.69 10.51 -18.12
N ASN A 32 -12.56 11.05 -19.31
CA ASN A 32 -11.58 10.63 -20.31
C ASN A 32 -10.32 11.50 -20.29
N GLY A 33 -10.24 12.46 -19.36
CA GLY A 33 -9.14 13.42 -19.26
C GLY A 33 -9.15 14.48 -20.34
N SER A 34 -10.31 14.84 -20.88
CA SER A 34 -10.43 15.77 -22.00
C SER A 34 -11.46 16.86 -21.75
N PHE A 35 -11.31 17.95 -22.45
CA PHE A 35 -12.31 19.00 -22.59
C PHE A 35 -12.22 19.66 -23.98
N THR A 36 -13.27 20.33 -24.36
CA THR A 36 -13.32 21.14 -25.59
C THR A 36 -13.66 22.58 -25.21
N THR A 37 -12.91 23.54 -25.75
CA THR A 37 -13.13 24.95 -25.45
C THR A 37 -14.27 25.53 -26.31
N SER A 38 -14.75 26.69 -25.91
CA SER A 38 -15.53 27.58 -26.78
C SER A 38 -14.66 28.10 -27.93
N TYR A 39 -15.29 28.77 -28.90
CA TYR A 39 -14.57 29.45 -29.99
C TYR A 39 -13.94 30.74 -29.49
N TYR A 40 -12.70 30.98 -29.90
CA TYR A 40 -11.97 32.22 -29.63
C TYR A 40 -11.54 32.89 -30.94
N VAL A 41 -11.32 34.19 -30.90
CA VAL A 41 -10.74 34.91 -32.02
C VAL A 41 -9.33 34.42 -32.29
N CYS A 42 -9.02 34.09 -33.56
CA CYS A 42 -7.68 33.62 -33.94
C CYS A 42 -6.60 34.66 -33.58
N GLY A 43 -5.45 34.15 -33.16
CA GLY A 43 -4.29 34.95 -32.78
C GLY A 43 -3.17 34.10 -32.22
N ASP A 44 -1.97 34.63 -32.15
CA ASP A 44 -0.75 33.95 -31.72
C ASP A 44 -0.45 34.10 -30.22
N LYS A 45 -1.29 34.80 -29.45
CA LYS A 45 -1.10 35.11 -28.04
C LYS A 45 -1.83 34.16 -27.07
N TRP A 46 -2.41 33.10 -27.58
CA TRP A 46 -3.16 32.13 -26.77
C TRP A 46 -2.26 31.05 -26.23
N THR A 47 -2.41 30.82 -24.91
CA THR A 47 -1.71 29.72 -24.21
C THR A 47 -2.67 28.95 -23.32
N LEU A 48 -2.30 27.70 -23.03
CA LEU A 48 -2.96 26.78 -22.12
C LEU A 48 -2.00 26.45 -20.97
N LYS A 49 -2.50 26.44 -19.76
CA LYS A 49 -1.74 26.05 -18.58
C LYS A 49 -2.63 25.31 -17.61
N GLU A 50 -2.10 24.25 -16.98
CA GLU A 50 -2.77 23.59 -15.87
C GLU A 50 -2.78 24.50 -14.64
N ILE A 51 -3.92 24.59 -13.95
CA ILE A 51 -4.11 25.36 -12.71
C ILE A 51 -4.18 24.42 -11.52
N GLU A 52 -4.91 23.30 -11.67
CA GLU A 52 -5.08 22.27 -10.66
C GLU A 52 -4.98 20.89 -11.31
N PRO A 53 -4.11 20.00 -10.82
CA PRO A 53 -4.01 18.66 -11.36
C PRO A 53 -5.23 17.81 -10.98
N SER A 54 -5.50 16.78 -11.75
CA SER A 54 -6.46 15.76 -11.35
C SER A 54 -5.91 14.91 -10.19
N GLU A 55 -6.80 14.22 -9.50
CA GLU A 55 -6.47 13.46 -8.31
C GLU A 55 -5.41 12.38 -8.60
N GLY A 56 -4.30 12.44 -7.86
CA GLY A 56 -3.18 11.52 -7.96
C GLY A 56 -2.08 11.93 -8.94
N TYR A 57 -2.21 13.07 -9.60
CA TYR A 57 -1.20 13.62 -10.50
C TYR A 57 -0.49 14.83 -9.90
N LEU A 58 0.70 15.11 -10.41
CA LEU A 58 1.46 16.32 -10.10
C LEU A 58 1.05 17.43 -11.05
N LEU A 59 1.10 18.68 -10.58
CA LEU A 59 0.83 19.84 -11.40
C LEU A 59 1.84 19.93 -12.57
N ASP A 60 1.34 20.03 -13.80
CA ASP A 60 2.14 20.37 -14.98
C ASP A 60 2.27 21.89 -15.08
N GLU A 61 3.46 22.40 -14.75
CA GLU A 61 3.74 23.84 -14.84
C GLU A 61 4.00 24.36 -16.26
N THR A 62 3.95 23.47 -17.25
CA THR A 62 4.21 23.81 -18.66
C THR A 62 3.15 24.74 -19.20
N GLU A 63 3.59 25.79 -19.88
CA GLU A 63 2.71 26.66 -20.67
C GLU A 63 2.71 26.21 -22.13
N TYR A 64 1.57 25.76 -22.62
CA TYR A 64 1.41 25.27 -23.96
C TYR A 64 0.91 26.38 -24.89
N HIS A 65 1.62 26.61 -25.98
CA HIS A 65 1.20 27.55 -27.00
C HIS A 65 0.11 26.92 -27.88
N ILE A 66 -1.08 27.52 -27.84
CA ILE A 66 -2.25 27.02 -28.56
C ILE A 66 -2.76 27.99 -29.64
N GLY A 67 -2.23 29.21 -29.65
CA GLY A 67 -2.60 30.24 -30.62
C GLY A 67 -1.95 30.00 -31.97
N VAL A 68 -2.66 30.35 -33.02
CA VAL A 68 -2.19 30.28 -34.39
C VAL A 68 -2.52 31.59 -35.10
N GLU A 69 -1.66 32.02 -36.01
CA GLU A 69 -1.94 33.18 -36.87
C GLU A 69 -3.26 32.99 -37.62
N ALA A 70 -4.08 34.02 -37.63
CA ALA A 70 -5.41 34.00 -38.21
C ALA A 70 -5.45 33.48 -39.70
N LYS A 71 -4.40 33.76 -40.45
CA LYS A 71 -4.28 33.34 -41.87
C LYS A 71 -4.09 31.83 -42.05
N LYS A 72 -3.75 31.09 -40.99
CA LYS A 72 -3.56 29.64 -41.02
C LYS A 72 -4.84 28.85 -40.78
N TYR A 73 -5.91 29.50 -40.35
CA TYR A 73 -7.23 28.88 -40.17
C TYR A 73 -8.07 29.04 -41.45
N THR A 74 -8.83 27.99 -41.72
CA THR A 74 -9.89 27.99 -42.72
C THR A 74 -11.22 27.65 -42.06
N LEU A 75 -12.35 27.86 -42.76
CA LEU A 75 -13.66 27.45 -42.25
C LEU A 75 -13.78 25.94 -42.03
N GLU A 76 -12.96 25.15 -42.71
CA GLU A 76 -12.95 23.70 -42.65
C GLU A 76 -11.91 23.16 -41.63
N ASN A 77 -10.87 23.95 -41.34
CA ASN A 77 -9.78 23.56 -40.46
C ASN A 77 -9.52 24.67 -39.40
N ASN A 78 -10.35 24.69 -38.38
CA ASN A 78 -10.39 25.74 -37.35
C ASN A 78 -10.24 25.17 -35.90
N SER A 79 -9.72 23.97 -35.78
CA SER A 79 -9.50 23.35 -34.48
C SER A 79 -8.03 22.98 -34.27
N VAL A 80 -7.60 23.02 -33.02
CA VAL A 80 -6.27 22.56 -32.55
C VAL A 80 -6.47 21.52 -31.47
N SER A 81 -5.83 20.38 -31.62
CA SER A 81 -5.79 19.34 -30.58
C SER A 81 -4.41 19.26 -29.95
N ILE A 82 -4.34 19.26 -28.64
CA ILE A 82 -3.11 19.16 -27.86
C ILE A 82 -3.24 17.97 -26.91
N GLY A 83 -2.23 17.10 -26.92
CA GLY A 83 -2.05 16.08 -25.91
C GLY A 83 -1.06 16.57 -24.85
N VAL A 84 -1.44 16.46 -23.61
CA VAL A 84 -0.56 16.70 -22.45
C VAL A 84 -0.32 15.40 -21.71
N THR A 85 0.86 15.25 -21.12
CA THR A 85 1.22 14.11 -20.28
C THR A 85 1.53 14.63 -18.89
N GLU A 86 1.03 13.94 -17.89
CA GLU A 86 1.20 14.31 -16.49
C GLU A 86 1.90 13.20 -15.71
N ASP A 87 2.71 13.58 -14.74
CA ASP A 87 3.39 12.66 -13.86
C ASP A 87 2.49 12.26 -12.70
N ILE A 88 2.38 10.95 -12.47
CA ILE A 88 1.64 10.43 -11.34
C ILE A 88 2.44 10.60 -10.04
N LEU A 89 1.74 10.97 -8.98
CA LEU A 89 2.26 10.99 -7.62
C LEU A 89 2.67 9.58 -7.19
N LYS A 90 3.85 9.43 -6.56
CA LYS A 90 4.38 8.16 -6.07
C LYS A 90 4.95 8.30 -4.67
N GLY A 91 4.84 7.21 -3.90
CA GLY A 91 5.44 7.08 -2.57
C GLY A 91 5.85 5.65 -2.28
N LYS A 92 6.49 5.45 -1.13
CA LYS A 92 6.96 4.13 -0.68
C LYS A 92 6.29 3.74 0.63
N ILE A 93 6.22 2.43 0.88
CA ILE A 93 5.78 1.87 2.15
C ILE A 93 6.94 1.12 2.76
N ALA A 94 7.29 1.41 4.01
CA ALA A 94 8.34 0.76 4.75
C ALA A 94 7.79 0.10 6.01
N ILE A 95 8.30 -1.08 6.34
CA ILE A 95 7.94 -1.86 7.51
C ILE A 95 9.18 -2.07 8.36
N ILE A 96 9.03 -1.92 9.67
CA ILE A 96 9.97 -2.35 10.68
C ILE A 96 9.23 -3.40 11.50
N LYS A 97 9.57 -4.67 11.28
CA LYS A 97 8.91 -5.80 11.93
C LYS A 97 9.73 -6.31 13.11
N HIS A 98 9.14 -6.23 14.29
CA HIS A 98 9.69 -6.80 15.51
C HIS A 98 8.74 -7.84 16.08
N THR A 99 9.27 -8.70 16.94
CA THR A 99 8.49 -9.71 17.64
C THR A 99 9.02 -9.86 19.07
N ASP A 100 8.12 -9.96 20.03
CA ASP A 100 8.44 -10.38 21.37
C ASP A 100 8.64 -11.92 21.33
N ASP A 101 9.85 -12.38 21.57
CA ASP A 101 10.21 -13.80 21.59
C ASP A 101 9.93 -14.49 22.94
N GLY A 102 9.36 -13.75 23.89
CA GLY A 102 9.06 -14.23 25.25
C GLY A 102 10.29 -14.46 26.13
N SER A 103 11.50 -14.30 25.60
CA SER A 103 12.76 -14.57 26.32
C SER A 103 13.34 -13.33 26.97
N THR A 104 13.07 -12.16 26.43
CA THR A 104 13.53 -10.87 26.96
C THR A 104 12.41 -9.84 26.86
N LYS A 105 12.50 -8.78 27.67
CA LYS A 105 11.58 -7.63 27.53
C LYS A 105 11.93 -6.70 26.36
N ILE A 106 12.84 -7.11 25.51
CA ILE A 106 13.33 -6.35 24.35
C ILE A 106 12.76 -7.01 23.10
N GLU A 107 12.05 -6.23 22.33
CA GLU A 107 11.54 -6.63 21.02
C GLU A 107 12.70 -6.96 20.07
N THR A 108 12.61 -8.10 19.40
CA THR A 108 13.64 -8.60 18.49
C THR A 108 13.25 -8.33 17.04
N PRO A 109 14.17 -7.79 16.20
CA PRO A 109 13.92 -7.65 14.78
C PRO A 109 13.60 -9.00 14.13
N GLU A 110 12.49 -9.09 13.40
CA GLU A 110 12.06 -10.33 12.75
C GLU A 110 12.63 -10.44 11.34
N LYS A 111 13.86 -10.94 11.24
CA LYS A 111 14.51 -11.22 9.96
C LYS A 111 13.70 -12.23 9.15
N CYS A 112 13.62 -12.02 7.84
CA CYS A 112 12.91 -12.86 6.88
C CYS A 112 11.38 -12.90 7.04
N ALA A 113 10.77 -12.01 7.81
CA ALA A 113 9.33 -11.78 7.73
C ALA A 113 8.99 -11.26 6.33
N GLU A 114 7.92 -11.79 5.72
CA GLU A 114 7.53 -11.44 4.36
C GLU A 114 6.14 -10.82 4.33
N PHE A 115 5.98 -9.81 3.46
CA PHE A 115 4.71 -9.12 3.25
C PHE A 115 4.45 -8.93 1.76
N GLN A 116 3.20 -9.07 1.36
CA GLN A 116 2.71 -8.63 0.07
C GLN A 116 2.06 -7.26 0.23
N VAL A 117 2.42 -6.33 -0.64
CA VAL A 117 1.82 -5.00 -0.75
C VAL A 117 1.18 -4.88 -2.12
N TYR A 118 -0.09 -4.53 -2.21
CA TYR A 118 -0.80 -4.44 -3.48
C TYR A 118 -1.91 -3.39 -3.45
N LEU A 119 -2.18 -2.81 -4.61
CA LEU A 119 -3.26 -1.84 -4.77
C LEU A 119 -4.61 -2.49 -4.38
N LYS A 120 -5.28 -1.93 -3.39
CA LYS A 120 -6.53 -2.48 -2.83
C LYS A 120 -7.64 -2.61 -3.86
N SER A 121 -7.78 -1.63 -4.76
CA SER A 121 -8.78 -1.66 -5.83
C SER A 121 -8.57 -2.79 -6.84
N SER A 122 -7.39 -3.41 -6.89
CA SER A 122 -7.13 -4.61 -7.69
C SER A 122 -7.74 -5.87 -7.08
N GLY A 123 -8.11 -5.85 -5.80
CA GLY A 123 -8.76 -6.94 -5.07
C GLY A 123 -7.83 -8.03 -4.55
N SER A 124 -6.64 -8.22 -5.14
CA SER A 124 -5.63 -9.17 -4.65
C SER A 124 -4.25 -8.86 -5.23
N TYR A 125 -3.21 -9.39 -4.58
CA TYR A 125 -1.83 -9.28 -5.07
C TYR A 125 -1.66 -9.81 -6.50
N ALA A 126 -2.26 -10.96 -6.83
CA ALA A 126 -2.15 -11.59 -8.15
C ALA A 126 -2.81 -10.76 -9.27
N LYS A 127 -3.84 -9.99 -8.94
CA LYS A 127 -4.57 -9.15 -9.91
C LYS A 127 -3.96 -7.75 -10.09
N ALA A 128 -3.16 -7.30 -9.14
CA ALA A 128 -2.46 -6.03 -9.25
C ALA A 128 -1.38 -6.09 -10.32
N THR A 129 -1.16 -5.01 -11.05
CA THR A 129 -0.07 -4.90 -12.02
C THR A 129 1.26 -4.82 -11.29
N GLU A 130 2.37 -5.10 -11.99
CA GLU A 130 3.70 -5.05 -11.36
C GLU A 130 4.06 -3.69 -10.78
N SER A 131 3.62 -2.60 -11.39
CA SER A 131 3.85 -1.24 -10.88
C SER A 131 3.05 -0.91 -9.63
N GLU A 132 2.00 -1.70 -9.33
CA GLU A 132 1.03 -1.48 -8.25
C GLU A 132 1.12 -2.55 -7.15
N ARG A 133 2.20 -3.31 -7.10
CA ARG A 133 2.45 -4.33 -6.08
C ARG A 133 3.94 -4.50 -5.81
N ASP A 134 4.26 -4.99 -4.63
CA ASP A 134 5.61 -5.38 -4.24
C ASP A 134 5.59 -6.49 -3.19
N THR A 135 6.70 -7.21 -3.07
CA THR A 135 6.94 -8.19 -2.00
C THR A 135 8.07 -7.68 -1.13
N LEU A 136 7.83 -7.59 0.17
CA LEU A 136 8.79 -7.16 1.17
C LEU A 136 9.37 -8.37 1.90
N VAL A 137 10.69 -8.39 2.07
CA VAL A 137 11.40 -9.36 2.89
C VAL A 137 12.26 -8.58 3.89
N CYS A 138 11.95 -8.73 5.17
CA CYS A 138 12.65 -7.99 6.23
C CYS A 138 14.11 -8.45 6.37
N ASP A 139 15.00 -7.49 6.49
CA ASP A 139 16.42 -7.69 6.72
C ASP A 139 16.75 -8.03 8.19
N GLU A 140 18.01 -8.02 8.56
CA GLU A 140 18.52 -8.29 9.91
C GLU A 140 18.05 -7.29 10.96
N TYR A 141 17.58 -6.11 10.55
CA TYR A 141 16.99 -5.09 11.41
C TYR A 141 15.46 -5.13 11.43
N GLY A 142 14.87 -6.13 10.79
CA GLY A 142 13.43 -6.24 10.61
C GLY A 142 12.86 -5.24 9.60
N PHE A 143 13.71 -4.58 8.81
CA PHE A 143 13.32 -3.52 7.89
C PHE A 143 13.11 -4.05 6.46
N ALA A 144 12.07 -3.54 5.81
CA ALA A 144 11.84 -3.69 4.38
C ALA A 144 11.10 -2.46 3.82
N GLU A 145 11.37 -2.11 2.57
CA GLU A 145 10.77 -0.96 1.89
C GLU A 145 10.35 -1.34 0.48
N THR A 146 9.18 -0.84 0.03
CA THR A 146 8.72 -1.03 -1.34
C THR A 146 9.51 -0.17 -2.32
N LYS A 147 9.43 -0.52 -3.60
CA LYS A 147 9.67 0.43 -4.68
C LYS A 147 8.68 1.60 -4.60
N GLU A 148 8.85 2.62 -5.43
CA GLU A 148 7.87 3.68 -5.58
C GLU A 148 6.55 3.13 -6.15
N LEU A 149 5.47 3.36 -5.40
CA LEU A 149 4.12 2.93 -5.75
C LEU A 149 3.29 4.14 -6.16
N PRO A 150 2.48 4.05 -7.24
CA PRO A 150 1.63 5.15 -7.69
C PRO A 150 0.52 5.45 -6.67
N TYR A 151 -0.02 6.66 -6.75
CA TYR A 151 -1.14 7.12 -5.94
C TYR A 151 -2.23 6.06 -5.77
N GLY A 152 -2.68 5.84 -4.54
CA GLY A 152 -3.78 4.92 -4.23
C GLY A 152 -3.67 4.29 -2.84
N THR A 153 -4.68 3.52 -2.49
CA THR A 153 -4.72 2.75 -1.24
C THR A 153 -4.17 1.35 -1.47
N TYR A 154 -3.19 0.97 -0.66
CA TYR A 154 -2.52 -0.33 -0.71
C TYR A 154 -2.84 -1.17 0.50
N THR A 155 -3.11 -2.46 0.30
CA THR A 155 -3.22 -3.44 1.38
C THR A 155 -1.85 -4.04 1.64
N VAL A 156 -1.48 -4.13 2.91
CA VAL A 156 -0.28 -4.81 3.41
C VAL A 156 -0.71 -6.10 4.10
N HIS A 157 -0.25 -7.24 3.59
CA HIS A 157 -0.60 -8.58 4.02
C HIS A 157 0.65 -9.39 4.37
N GLN A 158 0.74 -9.89 5.60
CA GLN A 158 1.87 -10.73 6.02
C GLN A 158 1.72 -12.15 5.45
N THR A 159 2.77 -12.67 4.83
CA THR A 159 2.78 -14.00 4.22
C THR A 159 3.73 -14.97 4.92
N LYS A 160 4.71 -14.45 5.70
CA LYS A 160 5.67 -15.26 6.44
C LYS A 160 6.11 -14.54 7.71
N GLY A 161 6.34 -15.32 8.74
CA GLY A 161 6.87 -14.88 10.03
C GLY A 161 7.60 -16.01 10.74
N TRP A 162 8.10 -15.75 11.96
CA TRP A 162 8.71 -16.80 12.77
C TRP A 162 7.67 -17.82 13.22
N ASN A 163 8.14 -19.07 13.39
CA ASN A 163 7.30 -20.13 13.92
C ASN A 163 6.82 -19.79 15.34
N GLY A 164 5.53 -20.02 15.60
CA GLY A 164 4.93 -19.75 16.91
C GLY A 164 4.54 -18.30 17.15
N THR A 165 4.63 -17.43 16.12
CA THR A 165 4.07 -16.08 16.19
C THR A 165 2.79 -15.95 15.37
N GLU A 166 1.88 -15.11 15.83
CA GLU A 166 0.67 -14.78 15.09
C GLU A 166 0.99 -13.79 13.97
N PHE A 167 0.37 -13.95 12.80
CA PHE A 167 0.47 -12.93 11.75
C PHE A 167 -0.37 -11.71 12.12
N ILE A 168 0.13 -10.53 11.75
CA ILE A 168 -0.65 -9.31 11.93
C ILE A 168 -1.87 -9.32 11.01
N ALA A 169 -2.92 -8.63 11.43
CA ALA A 169 -4.05 -8.35 10.56
C ALA A 169 -3.61 -7.47 9.37
N ASP A 170 -4.25 -7.66 8.22
CA ASP A 170 -4.06 -6.79 7.08
C ASP A 170 -4.38 -5.33 7.44
N PHE A 171 -3.62 -4.41 6.90
CA PHE A 171 -3.89 -2.99 7.05
C PHE A 171 -3.67 -2.24 5.75
N ASP A 172 -4.29 -1.07 5.65
CA ASP A 172 -4.24 -0.24 4.45
C ASP A 172 -3.34 0.98 4.66
N VAL A 173 -2.66 1.37 3.57
CA VAL A 173 -1.83 2.56 3.49
C VAL A 173 -2.25 3.40 2.31
N PHE A 174 -2.59 4.67 2.53
CA PHE A 174 -2.92 5.59 1.47
C PHE A 174 -1.70 6.38 1.02
N VAL A 175 -1.20 6.06 -0.19
CA VAL A 175 -0.09 6.77 -0.84
C VAL A 175 -0.67 7.99 -1.56
N ASN A 176 -0.56 9.17 -0.95
CA ASN A 176 -1.17 10.41 -1.43
C ASN A 176 -0.25 11.64 -1.38
N GLU A 177 1.01 11.45 -1.02
CA GLU A 177 2.04 12.51 -1.02
C GLU A 177 3.24 12.08 -1.83
N ASN A 178 3.66 12.92 -2.79
CA ASN A 178 4.78 12.59 -3.66
C ASN A 178 6.11 12.53 -2.90
N GLY A 179 6.88 11.47 -3.14
CA GLY A 179 8.20 11.24 -2.54
C GLY A 179 8.17 10.84 -1.07
N LYS A 180 6.99 10.63 -0.46
CA LYS A 180 6.87 10.24 0.93
C LYS A 180 7.09 8.74 1.11
N THR A 181 7.78 8.38 2.19
CA THR A 181 7.84 7.01 2.71
C THR A 181 6.95 6.88 3.93
N TYR A 182 5.95 6.00 3.84
CA TYR A 182 5.01 5.67 4.93
C TYR A 182 5.63 4.53 5.75
N LYS A 183 6.08 4.83 6.98
CA LYS A 183 6.79 3.88 7.83
C LYS A 183 5.89 3.35 8.95
N TYR A 184 5.89 2.03 9.13
CA TYR A 184 5.12 1.34 10.15
C TYR A 184 6.03 0.45 10.99
N LEU A 185 6.02 0.68 12.31
CA LEU A 185 6.60 -0.23 13.29
C LEU A 185 5.53 -1.23 13.69
N ILE A 186 5.79 -2.51 13.44
CA ILE A 186 4.85 -3.59 13.68
C ILE A 186 5.47 -4.57 14.67
N ASN A 187 4.72 -4.86 15.71
CA ASN A 187 5.13 -5.80 16.75
C ASN A 187 4.10 -6.91 16.94
N ASN A 188 4.57 -8.15 17.10
CA ASN A 188 3.75 -9.30 17.43
C ASN A 188 4.17 -9.88 18.76
N SER A 189 3.20 -10.45 19.47
CA SER A 189 3.47 -11.30 20.62
C SER A 189 3.66 -12.75 20.18
N SER A 190 4.44 -13.51 20.94
CA SER A 190 4.50 -14.96 20.80
C SER A 190 3.16 -15.59 21.16
N LEU A 191 2.78 -16.66 20.46
CA LEU A 191 1.62 -17.45 20.83
C LEU A 191 1.96 -18.27 22.07
N GLU A 192 1.22 -18.02 23.15
CA GLU A 192 1.33 -18.80 24.39
C GLU A 192 0.08 -19.67 24.57
N SER A 193 0.28 -20.90 24.97
CA SER A 193 -0.81 -21.80 25.30
C SER A 193 -0.49 -22.61 26.55
N TYR A 194 -1.56 -22.95 27.27
CA TYR A 194 -1.45 -23.82 28.45
C TYR A 194 -1.84 -25.24 28.05
N VAL A 195 -1.02 -26.21 28.48
CA VAL A 195 -1.36 -27.61 28.35
C VAL A 195 -1.86 -28.10 29.69
N LYS A 196 -3.13 -28.45 29.76
CA LYS A 196 -3.71 -29.11 30.96
C LYS A 196 -3.60 -30.62 30.79
N ILE A 197 -2.82 -31.26 31.67
CA ILE A 197 -2.68 -32.72 31.72
C ILE A 197 -3.59 -33.27 32.81
N VAL A 198 -4.50 -34.15 32.40
CA VAL A 198 -5.39 -34.85 33.35
C VAL A 198 -5.10 -36.35 33.24
N LYS A 199 -4.62 -36.92 34.33
CA LYS A 199 -4.39 -38.36 34.41
C LYS A 199 -5.69 -39.06 34.77
N VAL A 200 -6.10 -40.01 33.94
CA VAL A 200 -7.33 -40.79 34.14
C VAL A 200 -7.02 -42.29 34.20
N ASP A 201 -7.86 -42.99 34.91
CA ASP A 201 -7.84 -44.45 34.94
C ASP A 201 -8.38 -45.00 33.61
N SER A 202 -7.69 -45.97 33.02
CA SER A 202 -7.99 -46.48 31.69
C SER A 202 -9.28 -47.30 31.60
N GLU A 203 -9.75 -47.87 32.72
CA GLU A 203 -10.94 -48.73 32.76
C GLU A 203 -12.20 -47.93 33.12
N THR A 204 -12.05 -46.97 34.04
CA THR A 204 -13.19 -46.23 34.59
C THR A 204 -13.34 -44.83 34.00
N GLY A 205 -12.32 -44.30 33.34
CA GLY A 205 -12.28 -42.94 32.83
C GLY A 205 -12.22 -41.86 33.93
N LYS A 206 -12.16 -42.25 35.18
CA LYS A 206 -12.12 -41.29 36.29
C LYS A 206 -10.75 -40.70 36.47
N GLN A 207 -10.72 -39.43 36.91
CA GLN A 207 -9.46 -38.75 37.23
C GLN A 207 -8.76 -39.45 38.41
N ILE A 208 -7.46 -39.65 38.27
CA ILE A 208 -6.62 -40.23 39.33
C ILE A 208 -6.09 -39.10 40.20
N PRO A 209 -6.54 -38.99 41.47
CA PRO A 209 -6.26 -37.83 42.32
C PRO A 209 -4.91 -37.92 43.05
N TYR A 210 -4.01 -38.76 42.60
CA TYR A 210 -2.69 -38.91 43.24
C TYR A 210 -1.65 -37.97 42.64
N ALA A 211 -0.93 -37.26 43.49
CA ALA A 211 0.19 -36.39 43.16
C ALA A 211 1.42 -37.18 42.69
N GLY A 212 2.35 -36.48 42.06
CA GLY A 212 3.71 -36.95 41.78
C GLY A 212 3.88 -37.74 40.50
N ALA A 213 2.84 -37.89 39.64
CA ALA A 213 3.10 -38.37 38.29
C ALA A 213 3.80 -37.30 37.51
N GLY A 214 5.03 -37.60 37.05
CA GLY A 214 5.84 -36.66 36.24
C GLY A 214 5.57 -36.83 34.76
N PHE A 215 5.48 -35.69 34.05
CA PHE A 215 5.35 -35.63 32.59
C PHE A 215 6.47 -34.76 32.05
N GLN A 216 7.14 -35.26 31.03
CA GLN A 216 8.13 -34.51 30.26
C GLN A 216 7.47 -33.97 28.99
N ILE A 217 7.67 -32.70 28.71
CA ILE A 217 7.16 -32.02 27.55
C ILE A 217 8.33 -31.73 26.62
N TYR A 218 8.26 -32.22 25.41
CA TYR A 218 9.27 -32.07 24.36
C TYR A 218 8.78 -31.19 23.23
N ASP A 219 9.69 -30.45 22.62
CA ASP A 219 9.41 -29.71 21.40
C ASP A 219 9.35 -30.64 20.18
N PRO A 220 8.98 -30.16 18.98
CA PRO A 220 8.96 -30.97 17.76
C PRO A 220 10.33 -31.53 17.32
N ASN A 221 11.41 -31.07 17.91
CA ASN A 221 12.80 -31.53 17.64
C ASN A 221 13.31 -32.50 18.73
N ASP A 222 12.41 -33.04 19.52
CA ASP A 222 12.73 -33.96 20.65
C ASP A 222 13.60 -33.33 21.78
N LYS A 223 13.60 -31.99 21.86
CA LYS A 223 14.30 -31.30 22.95
C LYS A 223 13.36 -31.14 24.15
N LEU A 224 13.82 -31.53 25.32
CA LEU A 224 13.06 -31.36 26.57
C LEU A 224 12.84 -29.86 26.84
N VAL A 225 11.56 -29.45 26.86
CA VAL A 225 11.13 -28.07 27.16
C VAL A 225 10.97 -27.89 28.66
N THR A 226 10.20 -28.79 29.31
CA THR A 226 9.96 -28.74 30.74
C THR A 226 9.50 -30.09 31.31
N MET A 227 9.47 -30.16 32.62
CA MET A 227 8.90 -31.30 33.35
C MET A 227 7.86 -30.77 34.35
N THR A 228 6.69 -31.38 34.35
CA THR A 228 5.60 -31.02 35.25
C THR A 228 5.07 -32.23 36.00
N TYR A 229 4.39 -32.01 37.11
CA TYR A 229 3.88 -33.06 38.00
C TYR A 229 2.41 -32.87 38.29
N THR A 230 1.68 -33.96 38.46
CA THR A 230 0.29 -33.88 38.93
C THR A 230 0.27 -33.56 40.42
N TYR A 231 -0.63 -32.66 40.79
CA TYR A 231 -0.92 -32.33 42.19
C TYR A 231 -2.34 -32.80 42.53
N PRO A 232 -2.57 -33.26 43.78
CA PRO A 232 -3.93 -33.46 44.23
C PRO A 232 -4.62 -32.08 44.32
N GLU A 233 -5.89 -32.04 44.02
CA GLU A 233 -6.70 -30.87 44.37
C GLU A 233 -6.73 -30.78 45.90
N VAL A 234 -6.38 -29.64 46.44
CA VAL A 234 -6.41 -29.35 47.84
C VAL A 234 -7.83 -28.97 48.25
#